data_909bce336b1a4364cd092b3e54fb3318
#
_entry.id   909bce336b1a4364cd092b3e54fb3318
#
_cell.length_a   1.000
_cell.length_b   1.000
_cell.length_c   1.000
_cell.angle_alpha   90.00
_cell.angle_beta   90.00
_cell.angle_gamma   90.00
#
_symmetry.space_group_name_H-M   'P 1'
#
loop_
_entity.id
_entity.type
_entity.pdbx_description
1 polymer ?
#
loop_
_entity_poly.entity_id
_entity_poly.type
_entity_poly.pdbx_seq_one_letter_code
_entity_poly.pdbx_strand_id
1 'polypeptide(L)'
;MSKQFYLQDSRSNTGDGLMFWALGGGYTTNLDKAELFTQKQAYSHRETDIPWPKDYVDARAHLGVDHQYINLDEASDRLRPGCIVALQIPGHWNGNDIAFARWPIGHTYRFEKAHHLTLEAADAIGNTPEEALIWPLSYLEAKARRLVHQRDVSIEEALQGTGIEVVKLRKQLKPWERPPNCQGCGRFISWDGRFLNNCKNCGGNNCP
;
A
#
# COMPACT_ATOMS: atom_id res chain seq x y z
N MET A 1 10.03 3.11 29.32
CA MET A 1 9.23 2.20 28.46
C MET A 1 10.19 1.37 27.64
N SER A 2 9.98 0.06 27.51
CA SER A 2 10.82 -0.81 26.66
C SER A 2 10.57 -0.45 25.19
N LYS A 3 11.64 -0.23 24.42
CA LYS A 3 11.52 0.02 22.97
C LYS A 3 10.95 -1.22 22.28
N GLN A 4 9.92 -1.01 21.45
CA GLN A 4 9.29 -2.04 20.61
C GLN A 4 9.73 -1.87 19.16
N PHE A 5 9.71 -2.95 18.41
CA PHE A 5 10.16 -2.99 17.03
C PHE A 5 9.18 -3.77 16.16
N TYR A 6 9.04 -3.37 14.92
CA TYR A 6 8.54 -4.19 13.83
C TYR A 6 9.72 -4.91 13.16
N LEU A 7 9.52 -6.12 12.68
CA LEU A 7 10.51 -6.81 11.83
C LEU A 7 10.00 -6.85 10.40
N GLN A 8 10.71 -6.19 9.49
CA GLN A 8 10.44 -6.23 8.06
C GLN A 8 11.14 -7.42 7.42
N ASP A 9 10.45 -8.18 6.58
CA ASP A 9 11.11 -9.09 5.64
C ASP A 9 11.63 -8.28 4.44
N SER A 10 12.94 -8.08 4.36
CA SER A 10 13.58 -7.29 3.30
C SER A 10 13.50 -7.91 1.91
N ARG A 11 13.06 -9.17 1.80
CA ARG A 11 12.99 -9.90 0.54
C ARG A 11 11.76 -9.58 -0.28
N SER A 12 10.70 -9.11 0.37
CA SER A 12 9.38 -8.94 -0.24
C SER A 12 8.71 -7.67 0.23
N ASN A 13 8.66 -6.66 -0.62
CA ASN A 13 7.81 -5.49 -0.43
C ASN A 13 6.62 -5.59 -1.40
N THR A 14 5.48 -5.07 -1.00
CA THR A 14 4.31 -4.97 -1.86
C THR A 14 4.24 -3.56 -2.44
N GLY A 15 4.72 -3.40 -3.67
CA GLY A 15 4.99 -2.08 -4.23
C GLY A 15 6.07 -1.37 -3.41
N ASP A 16 5.77 -0.14 -2.94
CA ASP A 16 6.61 0.60 -2.01
C ASP A 16 6.31 0.27 -0.54
N GLY A 17 5.20 -0.46 -0.25
CA GLY A 17 4.80 -0.82 1.11
C GLY A 17 5.77 -1.83 1.73
N LEU A 18 6.28 -1.52 2.93
CA LEU A 18 7.11 -2.44 3.68
C LEU A 18 6.28 -3.63 4.18
N MET A 19 6.87 -4.82 4.08
CA MET A 19 6.24 -6.07 4.50
C MET A 19 6.79 -6.49 5.86
N PHE A 20 5.92 -6.57 6.86
CA PHE A 20 6.27 -6.93 8.23
C PHE A 20 5.79 -8.34 8.58
N TRP A 21 6.42 -8.94 9.59
CA TRP A 21 5.88 -10.13 10.22
C TRP A 21 4.54 -9.83 10.85
N ALA A 22 3.54 -10.67 10.56
CA ALA A 22 2.19 -10.53 11.09
C ALA A 22 2.05 -11.28 12.43
N LEU A 23 1.27 -10.71 13.32
CA LEU A 23 0.87 -11.38 14.56
C LEU A 23 0.15 -12.69 14.23
N GLY A 24 0.63 -13.79 14.79
CA GLY A 24 0.09 -15.12 14.51
C GLY A 24 0.70 -15.81 13.29
N GLY A 25 1.67 -15.19 12.61
CA GLY A 25 2.43 -15.75 11.50
C GLY A 25 2.09 -15.17 10.13
N GLY A 26 2.99 -15.40 9.17
CA GLY A 26 2.90 -14.80 7.83
C GLY A 26 3.39 -13.36 7.77
N TYR A 27 2.94 -12.63 6.77
CA TYR A 27 3.40 -11.28 6.47
C TYR A 27 2.24 -10.33 6.21
N THR A 28 2.45 -9.05 6.53
CA THR A 28 1.43 -8.00 6.32
C THR A 28 2.08 -6.65 6.03
N THR A 29 1.42 -5.84 5.21
CA THR A 29 1.71 -4.41 5.08
C THR A 29 0.92 -3.57 6.08
N ASN A 30 -0.10 -4.16 6.73
CA ASN A 30 -0.93 -3.48 7.71
C ASN A 30 -0.23 -3.43 9.07
N LEU A 31 0.19 -2.24 9.51
CA LEU A 31 0.90 -2.04 10.78
C LEU A 31 0.07 -2.47 12.01
N ASP A 32 -1.26 -2.40 11.92
CA ASP A 32 -2.14 -2.77 13.04
C ASP A 32 -2.25 -4.31 13.21
N LYS A 33 -1.79 -5.06 12.19
CA LYS A 33 -1.68 -6.53 12.21
C LYS A 33 -0.24 -7.02 12.34
N ALA A 34 0.73 -6.11 12.34
CA ALA A 34 2.14 -6.46 12.46
C ALA A 34 2.48 -6.89 13.89
N GLU A 35 3.33 -7.91 14.01
CA GLU A 35 3.83 -8.36 15.29
C GLU A 35 4.85 -7.37 15.87
N LEU A 36 4.78 -7.14 17.17
CA LEU A 36 5.70 -6.30 17.90
C LEU A 36 6.71 -7.14 18.67
N PHE A 37 7.97 -6.78 18.51
CA PHE A 37 9.11 -7.44 19.08
C PHE A 37 9.78 -6.56 20.13
N THR A 38 10.31 -7.18 21.18
CA THR A 38 11.16 -6.50 22.16
C THR A 38 12.52 -6.17 21.54
N GLN A 39 13.24 -5.23 22.14
CA GLN A 39 14.60 -4.89 21.71
C GLN A 39 15.52 -6.13 21.70
N LYS A 40 15.40 -7.01 22.69
CA LYS A 40 16.19 -8.27 22.75
C LYS A 40 15.90 -9.18 21.54
N GLN A 41 14.65 -9.33 21.15
CA GLN A 41 14.27 -10.09 19.96
C GLN A 41 14.75 -9.42 18.67
N ALA A 42 14.65 -8.08 18.60
CA ALA A 42 15.14 -7.29 17.48
C ALA A 42 16.67 -7.42 17.29
N TYR A 43 17.44 -7.56 18.37
CA TYR A 43 18.88 -7.86 18.30
C TYR A 43 19.19 -9.22 17.68
N SER A 44 18.31 -10.19 17.89
CA SER A 44 18.47 -11.57 17.40
C SER A 44 17.72 -11.81 16.08
N HIS A 45 17.47 -10.75 15.30
CA HIS A 45 16.78 -10.85 14.02
C HIS A 45 17.55 -11.70 13.01
N ARG A 46 16.82 -12.26 12.05
CA ARG A 46 17.45 -13.00 10.94
C ARG A 46 18.15 -12.02 10.01
N GLU A 47 19.16 -12.47 9.30
CA GLU A 47 19.90 -11.65 8.32
C GLU A 47 18.98 -11.00 7.25
N THR A 48 17.84 -11.63 6.97
CA THR A 48 16.85 -11.13 6.00
C THR A 48 15.85 -10.15 6.58
N ASP A 49 15.81 -9.98 7.90
CA ASP A 49 14.87 -9.10 8.57
C ASP A 49 15.53 -7.74 8.88
N ILE A 50 14.74 -6.69 8.82
CA ILE A 50 15.18 -5.35 9.22
C ILE A 50 14.35 -4.94 10.43
N PRO A 51 14.96 -4.71 11.58
CA PRO A 51 14.27 -4.24 12.77
C PRO A 51 14.03 -2.72 12.68
N TRP A 52 12.78 -2.33 12.77
CA TRP A 52 12.34 -0.95 12.75
C TRP A 52 11.78 -0.54 14.11
N PRO A 53 12.31 0.50 14.77
CA PRO A 53 11.69 1.04 15.98
C PRO A 53 10.23 1.42 15.71
N LYS A 54 9.33 0.95 16.57
CA LYS A 54 7.88 1.17 16.41
C LYS A 54 7.52 2.65 16.28
N ASP A 55 8.04 3.49 17.17
CA ASP A 55 7.72 4.92 17.18
C ASP A 55 8.19 5.63 15.90
N TYR A 56 9.32 5.19 15.34
CA TYR A 56 9.86 5.72 14.09
C TYR A 56 8.94 5.41 12.90
N VAL A 57 8.46 4.16 12.82
CA VAL A 57 7.55 3.70 11.76
C VAL A 57 6.17 4.33 11.92
N ASP A 58 5.61 4.32 13.13
CA ASP A 58 4.28 4.88 13.39
C ASP A 58 4.20 6.39 13.05
N ALA A 59 5.27 7.14 13.29
CA ALA A 59 5.33 8.55 12.94
C ALA A 59 5.35 8.82 11.42
N ARG A 60 5.66 7.82 10.61
CA ARG A 60 5.74 7.88 9.14
C ARG A 60 4.65 7.09 8.44
N ALA A 61 3.80 6.43 9.22
CA ALA A 61 2.68 5.67 8.69
C ALA A 61 1.63 6.60 8.07
N HIS A 62 0.97 6.09 7.06
CA HIS A 62 -0.15 6.73 6.37
C HIS A 62 -1.24 5.69 6.09
N LEU A 63 -2.41 6.16 5.67
CA LEU A 63 -3.50 5.28 5.28
C LEU A 63 -3.41 4.91 3.80
N GLY A 64 -3.64 3.65 3.50
CA GLY A 64 -3.83 3.13 2.15
C GLY A 64 -5.02 2.18 2.10
N VAL A 65 -5.54 1.96 0.91
CA VAL A 65 -6.67 1.05 0.69
C VAL A 65 -6.25 -0.05 -0.28
N ASP A 66 -6.30 -1.27 0.22
CA ASP A 66 -5.95 -2.47 -0.53
C ASP A 66 -7.15 -2.95 -1.34
N HIS A 67 -6.98 -3.04 -2.67
CA HIS A 67 -8.03 -3.46 -3.59
C HIS A 67 -8.60 -4.87 -3.28
N GLN A 68 -7.85 -5.71 -2.59
CA GLN A 68 -8.28 -7.06 -2.26
C GLN A 68 -9.38 -7.09 -1.19
N TYR A 69 -9.56 -6.00 -0.46
CA TYR A 69 -10.52 -5.89 0.65
C TYR A 69 -11.69 -4.96 0.35
N ILE A 70 -11.77 -4.43 -0.87
CA ILE A 70 -12.87 -3.58 -1.31
C ILE A 70 -13.66 -4.27 -2.43
N ASN A 71 -14.96 -3.99 -2.47
CA ASN A 71 -15.88 -4.50 -3.48
C ASN A 71 -16.75 -3.34 -3.98
N LEU A 72 -16.81 -3.17 -5.31
CA LEU A 72 -17.50 -2.03 -5.92
C LEU A 72 -19.02 -2.16 -5.76
N ASP A 73 -19.57 -3.38 -5.81
CA ASP A 73 -21.01 -3.60 -5.64
C ASP A 73 -21.45 -3.23 -4.23
N GLU A 74 -20.72 -3.70 -3.19
CA GLU A 74 -20.97 -3.30 -1.79
C GLU A 74 -20.85 -1.78 -1.57
N ALA A 75 -19.91 -1.13 -2.27
CA ALA A 75 -19.71 0.30 -2.17
C ALA A 75 -20.83 1.07 -2.84
N SER A 76 -21.26 0.63 -4.03
CA SER A 76 -22.32 1.26 -4.81
C SER A 76 -23.65 1.30 -4.05
N ASP A 77 -23.95 0.26 -3.28
CA ASP A 77 -25.15 0.21 -2.42
C ASP A 77 -25.16 1.29 -1.31
N ARG A 78 -24.01 1.91 -1.05
CA ARG A 78 -23.85 2.96 -0.03
C ARG A 78 -23.85 4.37 -0.61
N LEU A 79 -23.83 4.52 -1.93
CA LEU A 79 -23.95 5.83 -2.58
C LEU A 79 -25.36 6.41 -2.32
N ARG A 80 -25.39 7.63 -1.83
CA ARG A 80 -26.63 8.39 -1.53
C ARG A 80 -26.39 9.85 -1.90
N PRO A 81 -27.44 10.60 -2.28
CA PRO A 81 -27.33 12.04 -2.49
C PRO A 81 -26.66 12.73 -1.30
N GLY A 82 -25.71 13.61 -1.56
CA GLY A 82 -24.95 14.35 -0.56
C GLY A 82 -23.83 13.56 0.13
N CYS A 83 -23.61 12.27 -0.18
CA CYS A 83 -22.48 11.54 0.41
C CYS A 83 -21.14 12.05 -0.13
N ILE A 84 -20.13 12.00 0.71
CA ILE A 84 -18.75 12.32 0.32
C ILE A 84 -18.13 11.08 -0.31
N VAL A 85 -17.43 11.29 -1.41
CA VAL A 85 -16.78 10.26 -2.20
C VAL A 85 -15.31 10.58 -2.47
N ALA A 86 -14.53 9.56 -2.78
CA ALA A 86 -13.20 9.66 -3.35
C ALA A 86 -13.17 8.95 -4.71
N LEU A 87 -12.37 9.48 -5.63
CA LEU A 87 -12.22 8.92 -6.98
C LEU A 87 -10.97 8.07 -7.05
N GLN A 88 -11.12 6.81 -7.41
CA GLN A 88 -10.01 5.94 -7.76
C GLN A 88 -9.61 6.18 -9.21
N ILE A 89 -8.30 6.25 -9.47
CA ILE A 89 -7.73 6.30 -10.83
C ILE A 89 -7.35 4.87 -11.24
N PRO A 90 -8.08 4.23 -12.15
CA PRO A 90 -7.76 2.90 -12.64
C PRO A 90 -6.39 2.83 -13.33
N GLY A 91 -5.80 1.63 -13.36
CA GLY A 91 -4.50 1.40 -14.00
C GLY A 91 -3.29 1.87 -13.19
N HIS A 92 -3.49 2.57 -12.08
CA HIS A 92 -2.42 3.03 -11.18
C HIS A 92 -2.45 2.25 -9.86
N TRP A 93 -1.33 1.58 -9.55
CA TRP A 93 -1.20 0.70 -8.40
C TRP A 93 0.13 0.94 -7.68
N ASN A 94 0.10 0.85 -6.36
CA ASN A 94 1.32 0.74 -5.55
C ASN A 94 1.25 -0.55 -4.73
N GLY A 95 1.74 -1.65 -5.29
CA GLY A 95 1.48 -2.97 -4.76
C GLY A 95 -0.01 -3.30 -4.88
N ASN A 96 -0.67 -3.49 -3.75
CA ASN A 96 -2.11 -3.73 -3.70
C ASN A 96 -2.92 -2.45 -3.46
N ASP A 97 -2.25 -1.32 -3.20
CA ASP A 97 -2.94 -0.07 -2.89
C ASP A 97 -3.44 0.62 -4.16
N ILE A 98 -4.71 1.04 -4.12
CA ILE A 98 -5.33 1.81 -5.20
C ILE A 98 -4.84 3.26 -5.19
N ALA A 99 -4.83 3.88 -6.37
CA ALA A 99 -4.53 5.29 -6.55
C ALA A 99 -5.81 6.12 -6.48
N PHE A 100 -5.77 7.23 -5.76
CA PHE A 100 -6.85 8.21 -5.68
C PHE A 100 -6.52 9.48 -6.44
N ALA A 101 -7.52 10.11 -7.02
CA ALA A 101 -7.39 11.45 -7.55
C ALA A 101 -6.94 12.42 -6.46
N ARG A 102 -6.06 13.36 -6.83
CA ARG A 102 -5.55 14.42 -5.96
C ARG A 102 -5.77 15.77 -6.61
N TRP A 103 -6.23 16.74 -5.81
CA TRP A 103 -6.34 18.13 -6.26
C TRP A 103 -4.99 18.86 -6.15
N PRO A 104 -4.66 19.80 -7.09
CA PRO A 104 -5.37 20.13 -8.31
C PRO A 104 -5.16 19.16 -9.47
N ILE A 105 -4.09 18.37 -9.47
CA ILE A 105 -3.74 17.43 -10.54
C ILE A 105 -2.95 16.25 -9.97
N GLY A 106 -3.14 15.07 -10.55
CA GLY A 106 -2.36 13.87 -10.26
C GLY A 106 -3.10 12.85 -9.41
N HIS A 107 -2.35 11.90 -8.88
CA HIS A 107 -2.87 10.86 -8.02
C HIS A 107 -2.02 10.68 -6.76
N THR A 108 -2.57 9.95 -5.80
CA THR A 108 -1.92 9.61 -4.55
C THR A 108 -2.33 8.22 -4.09
N TYR A 109 -1.42 7.49 -3.45
CA TYR A 109 -1.71 6.23 -2.75
C TYR A 109 -1.96 6.43 -1.26
N ARG A 110 -1.85 7.68 -0.78
CA ARG A 110 -2.16 8.06 0.60
C ARG A 110 -3.62 8.48 0.65
N PHE A 111 -4.44 7.66 1.28
CA PHE A 111 -5.88 7.86 1.33
C PHE A 111 -6.26 9.21 1.98
N GLU A 112 -5.54 9.63 3.03
CA GLU A 112 -5.76 10.93 3.68
C GLU A 112 -5.44 12.15 2.79
N LYS A 113 -4.79 11.93 1.64
CA LYS A 113 -4.50 12.97 0.63
C LYS A 113 -5.38 12.87 -0.61
N ALA A 114 -6.31 11.92 -0.63
CA ALA A 114 -7.30 11.81 -1.69
C ALA A 114 -8.18 13.06 -1.74
N HIS A 115 -8.58 13.46 -2.93
CA HIS A 115 -9.54 14.54 -3.08
C HIS A 115 -10.94 14.02 -2.73
N HIS A 116 -11.60 14.71 -1.79
CA HIS A 116 -12.94 14.37 -1.35
C HIS A 116 -13.95 15.34 -1.99
N LEU A 117 -15.03 14.80 -2.55
CA LEU A 117 -16.08 15.50 -3.27
C LEU A 117 -17.44 15.06 -2.74
N THR A 118 -18.48 15.87 -2.97
CA THR A 118 -19.84 15.31 -2.90
C THR A 118 -20.10 14.45 -4.14
N LEU A 119 -21.03 13.51 -4.05
CA LEU A 119 -21.39 12.65 -5.18
C LEU A 119 -21.81 13.48 -6.39
N GLU A 120 -22.62 14.53 -6.17
CA GLU A 120 -23.10 15.42 -7.23
C GLU A 120 -21.94 16.20 -7.89
N ALA A 121 -20.95 16.60 -7.10
CA ALA A 121 -19.76 17.25 -7.64
C ALA A 121 -18.90 16.29 -8.45
N ALA A 122 -18.79 15.03 -8.03
CA ALA A 122 -18.08 13.98 -8.76
C ALA A 122 -18.78 13.71 -10.11
N ASP A 123 -20.11 13.60 -10.12
CA ASP A 123 -20.91 13.42 -11.34
C ASP A 123 -20.82 14.62 -12.29
N ALA A 124 -20.76 15.85 -11.74
CA ALA A 124 -20.69 17.09 -12.52
C ALA A 124 -19.31 17.36 -13.16
N ILE A 125 -18.25 16.75 -12.64
CA ILE A 125 -16.88 16.92 -13.18
C ILE A 125 -16.76 16.38 -14.63
N GLY A 126 -17.74 15.63 -15.16
CA GLY A 126 -17.96 15.29 -16.59
C GLY A 126 -16.73 14.91 -17.46
N ASN A 127 -15.54 15.24 -17.00
CA ASN A 127 -14.22 14.92 -17.49
C ASN A 127 -13.38 14.18 -16.42
N THR A 128 -14.02 13.41 -15.56
CA THR A 128 -13.25 12.38 -14.87
C THR A 128 -12.52 11.56 -15.94
N PRO A 129 -11.25 11.15 -15.71
CA PRO A 129 -10.61 10.18 -16.58
C PRO A 129 -11.64 9.10 -16.89
N GLU A 130 -11.89 8.79 -18.13
CA GLU A 130 -13.06 8.05 -18.67
C GLU A 130 -13.45 6.76 -17.93
N GLU A 131 -12.76 6.42 -16.83
CA GLU A 131 -12.92 5.21 -16.07
C GLU A 131 -12.74 5.38 -14.55
N ALA A 132 -12.77 6.61 -13.99
CA ALA A 132 -12.60 6.77 -12.55
C ALA A 132 -13.73 6.05 -11.78
N LEU A 133 -13.36 5.25 -10.80
CA LEU A 133 -14.32 4.57 -9.94
C LEU A 133 -14.66 5.46 -8.73
N ILE A 134 -15.97 5.61 -8.48
CA ILE A 134 -16.49 6.42 -7.39
C ILE A 134 -16.69 5.54 -6.15
N TRP A 135 -16.05 5.93 -5.05
CA TRP A 135 -16.12 5.21 -3.79
C TRP A 135 -16.69 6.08 -2.68
N PRO A 136 -17.70 5.62 -1.92
CA PRO A 136 -18.15 6.30 -0.72
C PRO A 136 -17.00 6.42 0.28
N LEU A 137 -16.73 7.62 0.80
CA LEU A 137 -15.61 7.87 1.71
C LEU A 137 -15.71 6.98 2.95
N SER A 138 -16.88 6.89 3.57
CA SER A 138 -17.12 6.07 4.76
C SER A 138 -16.87 4.57 4.54
N TYR A 139 -17.07 4.07 3.31
CA TYR A 139 -16.73 2.69 2.96
C TYR A 139 -15.21 2.49 2.95
N LEU A 140 -14.49 3.40 2.31
CA LEU A 140 -13.03 3.34 2.24
C LEU A 140 -12.38 3.53 3.60
N GLU A 141 -12.89 4.45 4.44
CA GLU A 141 -12.41 4.65 5.83
C GLU A 141 -12.46 3.37 6.65
N ALA A 142 -13.53 2.60 6.51
CA ALA A 142 -13.68 1.31 7.19
C ALA A 142 -12.73 0.22 6.67
N LYS A 143 -12.17 0.38 5.48
CA LYS A 143 -11.25 -0.57 4.82
C LYS A 143 -9.81 -0.09 4.80
N ALA A 144 -9.56 1.19 5.07
CA ALA A 144 -8.23 1.77 5.12
C ALA A 144 -7.39 1.12 6.22
N ARG A 145 -6.10 0.96 5.94
CA ARG A 145 -5.13 0.39 6.87
C ARG A 145 -3.89 1.27 6.96
N ARG A 146 -3.23 1.22 8.10
CA ARG A 146 -1.95 1.90 8.30
C ARG A 146 -0.84 1.11 7.65
N LEU A 147 -0.02 1.79 6.83
CA LEU A 147 1.18 1.22 6.23
C LEU A 147 2.26 2.29 6.13
N VAL A 148 3.48 1.88 5.78
CA VAL A 148 4.60 2.79 5.55
C VAL A 148 5.28 2.43 4.23
N HIS A 149 5.64 3.44 3.45
CA HIS A 149 6.38 3.24 2.21
C HIS A 149 7.90 3.27 2.46
N GLN A 150 8.63 2.46 1.72
CA GLN A 150 10.08 2.39 1.78
C GLN A 150 10.77 3.74 1.58
N ARG A 151 10.22 4.59 0.72
CA ARG A 151 10.74 5.94 0.45
C ARG A 151 10.59 6.92 1.61
N ASP A 152 9.75 6.61 2.60
CA ASP A 152 9.46 7.47 3.74
C ASP A 152 10.37 7.15 4.95
N VAL A 153 11.21 6.12 4.85
CA VAL A 153 12.04 5.62 5.95
C VAL A 153 13.51 5.47 5.56
N SER A 154 14.39 5.68 6.52
CA SER A 154 15.83 5.41 6.43
C SER A 154 16.25 4.48 7.57
N ILE A 155 16.91 3.37 7.23
CA ILE A 155 17.40 2.41 8.23
C ILE A 155 18.46 3.05 9.11
N GLU A 156 19.33 3.84 8.53
CA GLU A 156 20.41 4.53 9.24
C GLU A 156 19.84 5.48 10.30
N GLU A 157 18.83 6.29 9.93
CA GLU A 157 18.13 7.17 10.84
C GLU A 157 17.38 6.40 11.93
N ALA A 158 16.63 5.36 11.53
CA ALA A 158 15.79 4.57 12.44
C ALA A 158 16.62 3.85 13.52
N LEU A 159 17.77 3.32 13.16
CA LEU A 159 18.59 2.52 14.06
C LEU A 159 19.62 3.33 14.82
N GLN A 160 19.74 4.63 14.57
CA GLN A 160 20.65 5.50 15.29
C GLN A 160 20.39 5.44 16.81
N GLY A 161 21.43 5.13 17.59
CA GLY A 161 21.35 5.03 19.05
C GLY A 161 20.58 3.83 19.60
N THR A 162 20.20 2.87 18.75
CA THR A 162 19.57 1.60 19.20
C THR A 162 20.60 0.53 19.55
N GLY A 163 21.83 0.63 19.02
CA GLY A 163 22.87 -0.39 19.11
C GLY A 163 22.63 -1.61 18.21
N ILE A 164 21.60 -1.62 17.38
CA ILE A 164 21.30 -2.68 16.42
C ILE A 164 22.04 -2.38 15.11
N GLU A 165 22.78 -3.35 14.60
CA GLU A 165 23.46 -3.28 13.31
C GLU A 165 22.75 -4.21 12.30
N VAL A 166 22.44 -3.68 11.12
CA VAL A 166 21.94 -4.48 10.00
C VAL A 166 23.11 -4.84 9.09
N VAL A 167 23.48 -6.11 9.09
CA VAL A 167 24.74 -6.61 8.51
C VAL A 167 24.86 -6.44 7.01
N LYS A 168 23.79 -6.46 6.26
CA LYS A 168 23.74 -6.12 4.81
C LYS A 168 22.32 -5.91 4.36
N LEU A 169 22.02 -4.73 3.84
CA LEU A 169 20.84 -4.53 3.00
C LEU A 169 21.04 -5.27 1.68
N ARG A 170 20.14 -6.21 1.35
CA ARG A 170 20.10 -6.75 -0.01
C ARG A 170 19.85 -5.58 -0.96
N LYS A 171 20.58 -5.59 -2.09
CA LYS A 171 20.40 -4.65 -3.18
C LYS A 171 18.90 -4.56 -3.52
N GLN A 172 18.32 -3.38 -3.36
CA GLN A 172 16.93 -3.15 -3.73
C GLN A 172 16.77 -3.42 -5.23
N LEU A 173 15.71 -4.16 -5.58
CA LEU A 173 15.36 -4.32 -6.99
C LEU A 173 15.14 -2.92 -7.58
N LYS A 174 15.77 -2.66 -8.72
CA LYS A 174 15.51 -1.45 -9.47
C LYS A 174 14.03 -1.44 -9.91
N PRO A 175 13.42 -0.27 -10.15
CA PRO A 175 12.00 -0.20 -10.53
C PRO A 175 11.59 -1.16 -11.63
N TRP A 176 12.46 -1.37 -12.62
CA TRP A 176 12.24 -2.30 -13.74
C TRP A 176 12.47 -3.79 -13.39
N GLU A 177 13.03 -4.10 -12.23
CA GLU A 177 13.19 -5.48 -11.73
C GLU A 177 11.97 -5.92 -10.89
N ARG A 178 11.07 -4.98 -10.55
CA ARG A 178 9.84 -5.27 -9.81
C ARG A 178 8.78 -5.85 -10.76
N PRO A 179 8.09 -6.93 -10.38
CA PRO A 179 7.00 -7.45 -11.19
C PRO A 179 5.90 -6.37 -11.34
N PRO A 180 5.38 -6.18 -12.56
CA PRO A 180 4.31 -5.22 -12.81
C PRO A 180 2.98 -5.71 -12.22
N ASN A 181 2.06 -4.76 -12.01
CA ASN A 181 0.68 -5.06 -11.66
C ASN A 181 -0.17 -5.18 -12.91
N CYS A 182 -1.16 -6.06 -12.87
CA CYS A 182 -2.21 -6.13 -13.88
C CYS A 182 -3.02 -4.83 -13.88
N GLN A 183 -3.18 -4.21 -15.04
CA GLN A 183 -3.94 -2.97 -15.19
C GLN A 183 -5.43 -3.14 -14.84
N GLY A 184 -5.99 -4.34 -15.08
CA GLY A 184 -7.40 -4.61 -14.82
C GLY A 184 -7.71 -4.92 -13.35
N CYS A 185 -6.89 -5.76 -12.67
CA CYS A 185 -7.20 -6.24 -11.32
C CYS A 185 -6.15 -5.97 -10.26
N GLY A 186 -5.05 -5.27 -10.59
CA GLY A 186 -3.99 -4.90 -9.66
C GLY A 186 -3.08 -6.03 -9.16
N ARG A 187 -3.34 -7.30 -9.50
CA ARG A 187 -2.48 -8.42 -9.08
C ARG A 187 -1.14 -8.39 -9.79
N PHE A 188 -0.10 -8.86 -9.09
CA PHE A 188 1.22 -9.01 -9.70
C PHE A 188 1.19 -10.00 -10.86
N ILE A 189 1.87 -9.63 -11.94
CA ILE A 189 2.10 -10.47 -13.11
C ILE A 189 3.61 -10.56 -13.36
N SER A 190 4.07 -11.69 -13.94
CA SER A 190 5.45 -11.80 -14.37
C SER A 190 5.72 -10.88 -15.57
N TRP A 191 6.98 -10.46 -15.75
CA TRP A 191 7.38 -9.68 -16.91
C TRP A 191 7.05 -10.41 -18.23
N ASP A 192 7.32 -11.71 -18.29
CA ASP A 192 6.97 -12.53 -19.45
C ASP A 192 5.43 -12.62 -19.63
N GLY A 193 4.71 -12.76 -18.53
CA GLY A 193 3.24 -12.79 -18.52
C GLY A 193 2.60 -11.48 -19.00
N ARG A 194 3.30 -10.34 -18.82
CA ARG A 194 2.83 -9.05 -19.33
C ARG A 194 2.77 -9.00 -20.86
N PHE A 195 3.71 -9.62 -21.53
CA PHE A 195 3.83 -9.55 -22.99
C PHE A 195 3.21 -10.74 -23.72
N LEU A 196 3.16 -11.91 -23.06
CA LEU A 196 2.81 -13.17 -23.73
C LEU A 196 1.42 -13.69 -23.41
N ASN A 197 0.82 -13.25 -22.29
CA ASN A 197 -0.44 -13.82 -21.82
C ASN A 197 -1.33 -12.78 -21.17
N ASN A 198 -2.62 -13.00 -21.24
CA ASN A 198 -3.58 -12.27 -20.43
C ASN A 198 -3.43 -12.59 -18.94
N CYS A 199 -3.87 -11.68 -18.08
CA CYS A 199 -3.84 -11.91 -16.64
C CYS A 199 -4.61 -13.19 -16.28
N LYS A 200 -3.96 -14.12 -15.59
CA LYS A 200 -4.57 -15.41 -15.19
C LYS A 200 -5.73 -15.24 -14.21
N ASN A 201 -5.84 -14.07 -13.55
CA ASN A 201 -6.90 -13.80 -12.58
C ASN A 201 -8.14 -13.18 -13.22
N CYS A 202 -7.98 -12.14 -14.06
CA CYS A 202 -9.11 -11.40 -14.64
C CYS A 202 -9.23 -11.52 -16.16
N GLY A 203 -8.30 -12.21 -16.82
CA GLY A 203 -8.27 -12.33 -18.29
C GLY A 203 -7.84 -11.05 -19.03
N GLY A 204 -7.58 -9.95 -18.30
CA GLY A 204 -7.23 -8.66 -18.91
C GLY A 204 -5.89 -8.71 -19.64
N ASN A 205 -5.84 -8.05 -20.81
CA ASN A 205 -4.61 -7.86 -21.55
C ASN A 205 -3.76 -6.78 -20.87
N ASN A 206 -2.48 -7.06 -20.66
CA ASN A 206 -1.52 -6.16 -20.03
C ASN A 206 -0.38 -5.75 -20.98
N CYS A 207 -0.50 -6.08 -22.26
CA CYS A 207 0.45 -5.65 -23.26
C CYS A 207 0.43 -4.10 -23.33
N PRO A 208 1.62 -3.43 -23.27
CA PRO A 208 1.71 -1.99 -23.35
C PRO A 208 1.28 -1.45 -24.71
#